data_2081db7be41bd24ca924afa3832b15b7
#
_entry.id   2081db7be41bd24ca924afa3832b15b7
#
_cell.length_a   1.000
_cell.length_b   1.000
_cell.length_c   1.000
_cell.angle_alpha   90.00
_cell.angle_beta   90.00
_cell.angle_gamma   90.00
#
_symmetry.space_group_name_H-M   'P 1'
#
loop_
_entity.id
_entity.type
_entity.pdbx_description
1 polymer ?
#
loop_
_entity_poly.entity_id
_entity_poly.type
_entity_poly.pdbx_seq_one_letter_code
_entity_poly.pdbx_strand_id
1 'polypeptide(L)'
;MKNIYGALCCGLALLAYGCATAPESEAPAPAEAPETPAVQEVQEVQAAPESKASVTTKFFAKNKLGQIVMQYTLKGAGGVVMDVINYGGKVVRLYLPDKNGESKDCTLGFNDVAGYETVDPYFGSIIGRYGNRIANGLFVIDGVTYRLPTNNEPGGIPCCLHGGAAGWDTKIWNAEPFQNGDNVGVVFTTTSPDGDQGFPGKVEAKVTYTLTPENVWRIEYEAVPDKKTPINLTQHIYFNFNGEAEGTILDHELTLCADKMTPVDAGLIPTGEITPVAGTPFDFTTPHKIGERVDTKGDKQLEYGNGYDHNFVLTNPSKNGELAQAAALYDAKSGRYMEVWTTEPGIQFYCGNFLTDKMVGKQGKPYQFRGGLALETQHYPDSPNQPSFPTTIVQPGQVYKTTTEYRFGTK
;
A
#
# COMPACT_ATOMS: atom_id res chain seq x y z
N MET A 1 11.20 63.71 -0.27
CA MET A 1 12.20 64.65 -0.82
C MET A 1 12.89 63.98 -1.99
N LYS A 2 12.62 64.59 -3.20
CA LYS A 2 13.44 64.66 -4.42
C LYS A 2 13.97 63.35 -5.01
N ASN A 3 13.40 62.82 -6.08
CA ASN A 3 13.56 63.14 -7.51
C ASN A 3 15.02 63.36 -7.93
N ILE A 4 15.45 62.62 -9.00
CA ILE A 4 15.94 63.25 -10.24
C ILE A 4 16.07 62.16 -11.35
N TYR A 5 15.54 62.55 -12.50
CA TYR A 5 15.54 62.01 -13.86
C TYR A 5 16.90 62.03 -14.54
N GLY A 6 17.06 61.28 -15.61
CA GLY A 6 18.13 61.44 -16.61
C GLY A 6 17.89 60.61 -17.88
N ALA A 7 17.19 61.23 -18.85
CA ALA A 7 17.09 60.76 -20.24
C ALA A 7 18.08 61.61 -21.07
N LEU A 8 18.54 61.05 -22.22
CA LEU A 8 18.90 61.74 -23.48
C LEU A 8 19.58 60.74 -24.43
N CYS A 9 19.15 60.51 -25.58
CA CYS A 9 18.90 61.19 -26.86
C CYS A 9 19.98 60.91 -27.93
N CYS A 10 19.49 60.45 -29.05
CA CYS A 10 19.75 60.76 -30.46
C CYS A 10 21.17 60.77 -31.01
N GLY A 11 21.26 60.26 -32.24
CA GLY A 11 22.29 60.56 -33.20
C GLY A 11 22.06 59.91 -34.57
N LEU A 12 21.28 60.56 -35.41
CA LEU A 12 21.20 60.37 -36.88
C LEU A 12 22.46 60.94 -37.53
N ALA A 13 22.98 60.26 -38.55
CA ALA A 13 23.77 60.93 -39.56
C ALA A 13 23.55 60.25 -40.93
N LEU A 14 22.87 60.96 -41.80
CA LEU A 14 22.87 60.77 -43.27
C LEU A 14 24.14 61.38 -43.85
N LEU A 15 24.71 60.74 -44.86
CA LEU A 15 25.39 61.48 -45.97
C LEU A 15 25.34 60.66 -47.26
N ALA A 16 25.08 61.42 -48.30
CA ALA A 16 24.74 60.94 -49.65
C ALA A 16 25.94 61.13 -50.63
N TYR A 17 25.72 60.60 -51.83
CA TYR A 17 26.30 60.94 -53.16
C TYR A 17 27.56 60.21 -53.62
N GLY A 18 27.41 59.63 -54.79
CA GLY A 18 28.47 59.28 -55.73
C GLY A 18 27.97 58.43 -56.90
N CYS A 19 27.54 59.11 -57.97
CA CYS A 19 27.16 58.53 -59.23
C CYS A 19 28.40 58.24 -60.07
N ALA A 20 28.53 57.07 -60.71
CA ALA A 20 29.42 56.81 -61.80
C ALA A 20 28.88 55.69 -62.69
N THR A 21 28.93 55.94 -63.98
CA THR A 21 28.33 55.30 -65.19
C THR A 21 28.96 53.96 -65.53
N ALA A 22 28.19 53.17 -66.26
CA ALA A 22 28.34 51.83 -66.79
C ALA A 22 29.57 51.59 -67.76
N PRO A 23 29.86 50.30 -68.04
CA PRO A 23 29.51 49.79 -69.35
C PRO A 23 28.83 48.42 -69.33
N GLU A 24 28.06 48.21 -70.43
CA GLU A 24 27.38 46.99 -70.83
C GLU A 24 28.31 45.81 -71.02
N SER A 25 27.88 44.63 -70.59
CA SER A 25 28.39 43.36 -71.11
C SER A 25 27.32 42.27 -71.00
N GLU A 26 27.16 41.56 -72.02
CA GLU A 26 26.40 40.38 -72.42
C GLU A 26 25.66 39.55 -71.33
N ALA A 27 24.44 39.21 -71.70
CA ALA A 27 23.58 38.30 -70.99
C ALA A 27 24.08 36.83 -71.09
N PRO A 28 24.20 36.09 -69.98
CA PRO A 28 24.29 34.63 -70.03
C PRO A 28 22.91 33.97 -70.11
N ALA A 29 22.88 32.78 -70.70
CA ALA A 29 21.73 31.93 -70.92
C ALA A 29 20.92 31.56 -69.66
N PRO A 30 19.61 31.20 -69.77
CA PRO A 30 18.77 30.91 -68.68
C PRO A 30 19.25 29.62 -67.94
N ALA A 31 19.49 29.74 -66.67
CA ALA A 31 19.77 28.62 -65.79
C ALA A 31 18.48 27.79 -65.58
N GLU A 32 18.63 26.46 -65.61
CA GLU A 32 17.58 25.48 -65.30
C GLU A 32 17.01 25.76 -63.88
N ALA A 33 15.67 25.68 -63.78
CA ALA A 33 14.95 25.81 -62.51
C ALA A 33 15.36 24.68 -61.57
N PRO A 34 15.55 24.97 -60.24
CA PRO A 34 15.84 23.93 -59.26
C PRO A 34 14.64 22.99 -59.12
N GLU A 35 14.89 21.68 -59.22
CA GLU A 35 13.91 20.64 -58.90
C GLU A 35 13.36 20.83 -57.50
N THR A 36 12.04 20.85 -57.41
CA THR A 36 11.32 20.89 -56.12
C THR A 36 11.63 19.59 -55.36
N PRO A 37 12.12 19.65 -54.13
CA PRO A 37 12.32 18.43 -53.35
C PRO A 37 10.98 17.75 -53.09
N ALA A 38 10.95 16.44 -53.37
CA ALA A 38 9.79 15.58 -53.14
C ALA A 38 9.32 15.76 -51.67
N VAL A 39 8.05 16.09 -51.51
CA VAL A 39 7.36 16.12 -50.23
C VAL A 39 7.40 14.69 -49.67
N GLN A 40 8.21 14.46 -48.65
CA GLN A 40 8.14 13.23 -47.86
C GLN A 40 6.74 13.16 -47.25
N GLU A 41 6.00 12.12 -47.59
CA GLU A 41 4.75 11.75 -46.92
C GLU A 41 5.04 11.68 -45.42
N VAL A 42 4.43 12.58 -44.65
CA VAL A 42 4.39 12.52 -43.18
C VAL A 42 3.58 11.28 -42.87
N GLN A 43 4.25 10.20 -42.45
CA GLN A 43 3.57 9.05 -41.87
C GLN A 43 2.69 9.55 -40.74
N GLU A 44 1.38 9.38 -40.90
CA GLU A 44 0.41 9.59 -39.82
C GLU A 44 0.87 8.73 -38.66
N VAL A 45 1.33 9.40 -37.57
CA VAL A 45 1.60 8.74 -36.28
C VAL A 45 0.25 8.23 -35.79
N GLN A 46 0.01 6.94 -35.97
CA GLN A 46 -1.16 6.28 -35.39
C GLN A 46 -1.20 6.63 -33.91
N ALA A 47 -2.25 7.33 -33.49
CA ALA A 47 -2.47 7.63 -32.08
C ALA A 47 -2.46 6.30 -31.31
N ALA A 48 -1.67 6.22 -30.25
CA ALA A 48 -1.66 5.05 -29.38
C ALA A 48 -3.10 4.76 -28.94
N PRO A 49 -3.54 3.49 -28.88
CA PRO A 49 -4.88 3.14 -28.45
C PRO A 49 -5.15 3.76 -27.07
N GLU A 50 -6.33 4.38 -26.90
CA GLU A 50 -6.71 4.98 -25.62
C GLU A 50 -6.62 3.93 -24.50
N SER A 51 -5.88 4.25 -23.44
CA SER A 51 -5.75 3.39 -22.28
C SER A 51 -7.13 3.15 -21.64
N LYS A 52 -7.44 1.88 -21.38
CA LYS A 52 -8.64 1.50 -20.62
C LYS A 52 -8.49 1.77 -19.12
N ALA A 53 -7.28 2.02 -18.65
CA ALA A 53 -6.98 2.38 -17.27
C ALA A 53 -7.24 3.88 -17.04
N SER A 54 -7.62 4.23 -15.82
CA SER A 54 -7.78 5.64 -15.43
C SER A 54 -7.63 5.81 -13.93
N VAL A 55 -7.20 7.01 -13.53
CA VAL A 55 -7.25 7.47 -12.15
C VAL A 55 -8.10 8.73 -12.06
N THR A 56 -9.03 8.77 -11.09
CA THR A 56 -9.88 9.94 -10.84
C THR A 56 -9.83 10.31 -9.37
N THR A 57 -9.98 11.60 -9.08
CA THR A 57 -9.92 12.14 -7.72
C THR A 57 -11.21 12.86 -7.40
N LYS A 58 -11.74 12.66 -6.18
CA LYS A 58 -12.91 13.40 -5.68
C LYS A 58 -12.78 13.69 -4.19
N PHE A 59 -13.51 14.66 -3.71
CA PHE A 59 -13.72 14.88 -2.29
C PHE A 59 -14.44 13.68 -1.68
N PHE A 60 -13.92 13.15 -0.55
CA PHE A 60 -14.55 12.06 0.20
C PHE A 60 -15.31 12.59 1.41
N ALA A 61 -14.60 13.25 2.34
CA ALA A 61 -15.17 13.79 3.57
C ALA A 61 -14.22 14.82 4.22
N LYS A 62 -14.62 15.34 5.38
CA LYS A 62 -13.71 15.95 6.36
C LYS A 62 -13.63 15.06 7.58
N ASN A 63 -12.41 14.89 8.13
CA ASN A 63 -12.21 14.18 9.37
C ASN A 63 -12.67 15.06 10.58
N LYS A 64 -12.64 14.49 11.80
CA LYS A 64 -13.01 15.21 13.04
C LYS A 64 -12.19 16.48 13.34
N LEU A 65 -11.00 16.59 12.73
CA LEU A 65 -10.15 17.78 12.83
C LEU A 65 -10.43 18.80 11.72
N GLY A 66 -11.44 18.56 10.86
CA GLY A 66 -11.79 19.42 9.73
C GLY A 66 -10.85 19.31 8.52
N GLN A 67 -9.89 18.38 8.53
CA GLN A 67 -8.96 18.14 7.44
C GLN A 67 -9.67 17.45 6.27
N ILE A 68 -9.32 17.84 5.05
CA ILE A 68 -9.91 17.29 3.83
C ILE A 68 -9.38 15.89 3.56
N VAL A 69 -10.29 14.97 3.36
CA VAL A 69 -10.01 13.60 2.90
C VAL A 69 -10.44 13.49 1.45
N MET A 70 -9.49 13.09 0.59
CA MET A 70 -9.69 12.86 -0.84
C MET A 70 -9.75 11.37 -1.13
N GLN A 71 -10.59 10.98 -2.08
CA GLN A 71 -10.65 9.64 -2.65
C GLN A 71 -10.03 9.62 -4.04
N TYR A 72 -9.27 8.58 -4.31
CA TYR A 72 -8.66 8.26 -5.59
C TYR A 72 -9.25 6.93 -6.06
N THR A 73 -9.92 6.93 -7.22
CA THR A 73 -10.43 5.71 -7.86
C THR A 73 -9.44 5.27 -8.93
N LEU A 74 -8.82 4.12 -8.72
CA LEU A 74 -7.91 3.47 -9.65
C LEU A 74 -8.71 2.42 -10.43
N LYS A 75 -8.90 2.64 -11.74
CA LYS A 75 -9.53 1.68 -12.64
C LYS A 75 -8.45 1.01 -13.47
N GLY A 76 -8.19 -0.26 -13.23
CA GLY A 76 -7.22 -1.06 -13.98
C GLY A 76 -7.77 -1.50 -15.33
N ALA A 77 -6.90 -1.62 -16.33
CA ALA A 77 -7.27 -2.11 -17.65
C ALA A 77 -7.77 -3.57 -17.65
N GLY A 78 -7.32 -4.37 -16.66
CA GLY A 78 -7.73 -5.77 -16.47
C GLY A 78 -9.07 -5.96 -15.75
N GLY A 79 -9.75 -4.88 -15.35
CA GLY A 79 -11.10 -4.93 -14.77
C GLY A 79 -11.17 -4.78 -13.25
N VAL A 80 -10.05 -4.81 -12.53
CA VAL A 80 -10.01 -4.48 -11.10
C VAL A 80 -10.19 -2.97 -10.92
N VAL A 81 -11.02 -2.59 -9.94
CA VAL A 81 -11.21 -1.18 -9.55
C VAL A 81 -10.98 -1.04 -8.05
N MET A 82 -10.23 -0.03 -7.66
CA MET A 82 -9.89 0.21 -6.26
C MET A 82 -10.14 1.68 -5.89
N ASP A 83 -10.89 1.91 -4.81
CA ASP A 83 -11.03 3.22 -4.19
C ASP A 83 -10.11 3.33 -2.98
N VAL A 84 -9.24 4.32 -2.98
CA VAL A 84 -8.33 4.61 -1.85
C VAL A 84 -8.51 6.03 -1.36
N ILE A 85 -8.25 6.29 -0.07
CA ILE A 85 -8.33 7.63 0.52
C ILE A 85 -7.01 8.01 1.17
N ASN A 86 -6.72 9.32 1.24
CA ASN A 86 -5.49 9.80 1.87
C ASN A 86 -5.54 9.83 3.41
N TYR A 87 -6.63 9.47 4.04
CA TYR A 87 -6.71 9.19 5.47
C TYR A 87 -6.22 7.76 5.72
N GLY A 88 -5.03 7.62 6.29
CA GLY A 88 -4.37 6.35 6.52
C GLY A 88 -3.96 5.57 5.26
N GLY A 89 -4.02 6.17 4.06
CA GLY A 89 -3.82 5.47 2.79
C GLY A 89 -4.77 4.28 2.60
N LYS A 90 -6.00 4.40 3.16
CA LYS A 90 -6.93 3.27 3.27
C LYS A 90 -7.52 2.86 1.93
N VAL A 91 -7.59 1.55 1.70
CA VAL A 91 -8.42 0.96 0.64
C VAL A 91 -9.86 0.88 1.15
N VAL A 92 -10.74 1.67 0.54
CA VAL A 92 -12.17 1.74 0.91
C VAL A 92 -12.98 0.70 0.17
N ARG A 93 -12.66 0.47 -1.12
CA ARG A 93 -13.32 -0.53 -1.98
C ARG A 93 -12.32 -1.23 -2.86
N LEU A 94 -12.57 -2.50 -3.10
CA LEU A 94 -11.81 -3.33 -4.04
C LEU A 94 -12.78 -4.19 -4.83
N TYR A 95 -13.07 -3.77 -6.05
CA TYR A 95 -13.97 -4.50 -6.95
C TYR A 95 -13.18 -5.53 -7.74
N LEU A 96 -13.55 -6.79 -7.55
CA LEU A 96 -12.95 -7.93 -8.22
C LEU A 96 -14.00 -8.66 -9.07
N PRO A 97 -13.74 -8.93 -10.35
CA PRO A 97 -14.62 -9.78 -11.17
C PRO A 97 -14.59 -11.23 -10.65
N ASP A 98 -15.71 -11.92 -10.75
CA ASP A 98 -15.83 -13.35 -10.52
C ASP A 98 -15.63 -14.16 -11.83
N LYS A 99 -15.74 -15.49 -11.76
CA LYS A 99 -15.64 -16.40 -12.93
C LYS A 99 -16.67 -16.13 -14.05
N ASN A 100 -17.73 -15.38 -13.77
CA ASN A 100 -18.77 -14.99 -14.74
C ASN A 100 -18.56 -13.54 -15.23
N GLY A 101 -17.55 -12.83 -14.72
CA GLY A 101 -17.28 -11.42 -14.99
C GLY A 101 -18.09 -10.44 -14.11
N GLU A 102 -18.86 -10.93 -13.13
CA GLU A 102 -19.56 -10.06 -12.19
C GLU A 102 -18.61 -9.49 -11.14
N SER A 103 -18.51 -8.16 -11.11
CA SER A 103 -17.63 -7.45 -10.18
C SER A 103 -18.33 -7.14 -8.86
N LYS A 104 -17.69 -7.50 -7.73
CA LYS A 104 -18.16 -7.16 -6.38
C LYS A 104 -17.04 -6.47 -5.58
N ASP A 105 -17.46 -5.61 -4.66
CA ASP A 105 -16.56 -5.08 -3.65
C ASP A 105 -16.18 -6.20 -2.67
N CYS A 106 -14.91 -6.55 -2.61
CA CYS A 106 -14.38 -7.68 -1.85
C CYS A 106 -13.55 -7.26 -0.62
N THR A 107 -13.68 -6.01 -0.16
CA THR A 107 -13.00 -5.56 1.06
C THR A 107 -13.96 -4.94 2.07
N LEU A 108 -13.64 -5.06 3.37
CA LEU A 108 -14.39 -4.40 4.42
C LEU A 108 -13.96 -2.93 4.56
N GLY A 109 -14.86 -2.08 5.06
CA GLY A 109 -14.62 -0.65 5.26
C GLY A 109 -15.90 0.13 5.53
N PHE A 110 -15.81 1.45 5.45
CA PHE A 110 -16.93 2.36 5.69
C PHE A 110 -17.14 3.33 4.53
N ASN A 111 -18.35 3.90 4.41
CA ASN A 111 -18.68 4.87 3.38
C ASN A 111 -18.22 6.30 3.73
N ASP A 112 -17.86 6.54 4.97
CA ASP A 112 -17.48 7.86 5.46
C ASP A 112 -16.25 7.75 6.40
N VAL A 113 -15.67 8.90 6.71
CA VAL A 113 -14.52 8.99 7.61
C VAL A 113 -14.92 8.72 9.07
N ALA A 114 -16.16 8.99 9.45
CA ALA A 114 -16.61 8.83 10.84
C ALA A 114 -16.54 7.36 11.29
N GLY A 115 -16.85 6.41 10.41
CA GLY A 115 -16.67 4.99 10.67
C GLY A 115 -15.21 4.64 10.98
N TYR A 116 -14.28 5.16 10.18
CA TYR A 116 -12.83 4.97 10.38
C TYR A 116 -12.27 5.68 11.62
N GLU A 117 -12.95 6.69 12.16
CA GLU A 117 -12.53 7.41 13.37
C GLU A 117 -13.10 6.88 14.67
N THR A 118 -14.09 5.98 14.63
CA THR A 118 -14.85 5.56 15.81
C THR A 118 -14.78 4.07 16.11
N VAL A 119 -14.85 3.20 15.08
CA VAL A 119 -14.99 1.74 15.27
C VAL A 119 -14.03 0.93 14.39
N ASP A 120 -13.06 1.59 13.76
CA ASP A 120 -12.18 0.98 12.76
C ASP A 120 -11.17 0.00 13.37
N PRO A 121 -11.18 -1.28 12.99
CA PRO A 121 -10.12 -2.23 13.30
C PRO A 121 -9.01 -2.18 12.23
N TYR A 122 -8.58 -1.00 11.81
CA TYR A 122 -7.54 -0.73 10.80
C TYR A 122 -7.93 -1.09 9.35
N PHE A 123 -9.22 -1.10 9.00
CA PHE A 123 -9.68 -1.47 7.65
C PHE A 123 -8.91 -0.75 6.53
N GLY A 124 -8.23 -1.54 5.67
CA GLY A 124 -7.55 -1.08 4.47
C GLY A 124 -6.35 -0.16 4.68
N SER A 125 -5.83 -0.01 5.91
CA SER A 125 -4.85 1.01 6.28
C SER A 125 -3.41 0.66 5.92
N ILE A 126 -2.61 1.68 5.60
CA ILE A 126 -1.15 1.62 5.74
C ILE A 126 -0.83 1.63 7.23
N ILE A 127 -0.18 0.58 7.69
CA ILE A 127 0.24 0.41 9.09
C ILE A 127 1.69 0.86 9.26
N GLY A 128 1.92 1.65 10.29
CA GLY A 128 3.23 2.18 10.69
C GLY A 128 3.12 3.08 11.93
N ARG A 129 4.28 3.43 12.55
CA ARG A 129 5.66 3.13 12.15
C ARG A 129 6.00 1.64 12.27
N TYR A 130 5.30 0.88 13.14
CA TYR A 130 5.56 -0.52 13.41
C TYR A 130 4.27 -1.34 13.37
N GLY A 131 4.15 -2.21 12.38
CA GLY A 131 3.05 -3.15 12.22
C GLY A 131 3.08 -4.25 13.26
N ASN A 132 1.89 -4.69 13.68
CA ASN A 132 1.70 -5.67 14.73
C ASN A 132 2.19 -5.18 16.11
N ARG A 133 2.50 -6.09 17.04
CA ARG A 133 2.68 -5.81 18.47
C ARG A 133 4.13 -5.60 18.87
N ILE A 134 4.35 -4.70 19.85
CA ILE A 134 5.57 -4.57 20.65
C ILE A 134 5.17 -4.76 22.12
N ALA A 135 5.75 -5.76 22.78
CA ALA A 135 5.45 -6.17 24.15
C ALA A 135 5.58 -5.00 25.13
N ASN A 136 4.57 -4.81 25.99
CA ASN A 136 4.54 -3.75 27.01
C ASN A 136 4.75 -2.32 26.48
N GLY A 137 4.70 -2.12 25.15
CA GLY A 137 5.07 -0.86 24.51
C GLY A 137 6.53 -0.46 24.77
N LEU A 138 7.44 -1.42 24.93
CA LEU A 138 8.84 -1.16 25.30
C LEU A 138 9.80 -1.83 24.34
N PHE A 139 10.90 -1.14 24.03
CA PHE A 139 12.08 -1.73 23.38
C PHE A 139 13.34 -0.95 23.76
N VAL A 140 14.51 -1.57 23.53
CA VAL A 140 15.82 -0.97 23.86
C VAL A 140 16.66 -0.84 22.60
N ILE A 141 17.22 0.35 22.36
CA ILE A 141 18.25 0.58 21.30
C ILE A 141 19.45 1.22 21.97
N ASP A 142 20.65 0.63 21.80
CA ASP A 142 21.94 1.14 22.31
C ASP A 142 21.88 1.48 23.81
N GLY A 143 21.17 0.66 24.61
CA GLY A 143 21.02 0.83 26.07
C GLY A 143 19.95 1.87 26.47
N VAL A 144 19.29 2.54 25.54
CA VAL A 144 18.22 3.49 25.80
C VAL A 144 16.87 2.78 25.69
N THR A 145 16.05 2.85 26.73
CA THR A 145 14.68 2.30 26.73
C THR A 145 13.69 3.32 26.17
N TYR A 146 12.97 2.91 25.14
CA TYR A 146 11.88 3.68 24.52
C TYR A 146 10.54 3.15 24.98
N ARG A 147 9.60 4.07 25.27
CA ARG A 147 8.24 3.77 25.73
C ARG A 147 7.21 4.25 24.73
N LEU A 148 6.39 3.33 24.26
CA LEU A 148 5.30 3.56 23.33
C LEU A 148 3.96 3.53 24.08
N PRO A 149 2.90 4.18 23.57
CA PRO A 149 1.55 3.99 24.08
C PRO A 149 1.13 2.52 24.01
N THR A 150 0.51 2.01 25.06
CA THR A 150 -0.14 0.71 25.06
C THR A 150 -1.61 0.90 24.71
N ASN A 151 -1.96 0.60 23.46
CA ASN A 151 -3.30 0.78 22.89
C ASN A 151 -4.04 -0.54 22.67
N ASN A 152 -3.46 -1.67 23.10
CA ASN A 152 -4.04 -3.00 23.00
C ASN A 152 -3.62 -3.85 24.22
N GLU A 153 -4.52 -4.74 24.71
CA GLU A 153 -4.31 -5.49 25.94
C GLU A 153 -4.97 -6.89 25.89
N PRO A 154 -4.63 -7.74 24.89
CA PRO A 154 -5.14 -9.11 24.84
C PRO A 154 -4.72 -9.88 26.08
N GLY A 155 -5.62 -10.71 26.62
CA GLY A 155 -5.33 -11.50 27.83
C GLY A 155 -4.90 -10.70 29.06
N GLY A 156 -5.14 -9.38 29.10
CA GLY A 156 -4.69 -8.49 30.18
C GLY A 156 -3.21 -8.13 30.09
N ILE A 157 -2.55 -8.35 28.96
CA ILE A 157 -1.13 -8.05 28.72
C ILE A 157 -1.02 -6.82 27.80
N PRO A 158 -0.57 -5.65 28.30
CA PRO A 158 -0.52 -4.44 27.50
C PRO A 158 0.56 -4.51 26.41
N CYS A 159 0.25 -3.96 25.23
CA CYS A 159 1.19 -3.85 24.13
C CYS A 159 0.93 -2.59 23.28
N CYS A 160 1.95 -2.17 22.52
CA CYS A 160 1.76 -1.23 21.43
C CYS A 160 1.38 -2.02 20.18
N LEU A 161 0.22 -1.73 19.62
CA LEU A 161 -0.28 -2.34 18.40
C LEU A 161 -0.29 -1.32 17.26
N HIS A 162 0.20 -1.70 16.08
CA HIS A 162 0.11 -0.97 14.83
C HIS A 162 0.60 0.50 14.89
N GLY A 163 1.69 0.73 15.63
CA GLY A 163 2.30 2.05 15.73
C GLY A 163 1.71 2.96 16.81
N GLY A 164 0.79 2.44 17.66
CA GLY A 164 0.24 3.15 18.80
C GLY A 164 -1.13 3.77 18.57
N ALA A 165 -1.62 4.55 19.53
CA ALA A 165 -2.99 5.09 19.55
C ALA A 165 -3.29 6.10 18.41
N ALA A 166 -2.26 6.72 17.83
CA ALA A 166 -2.35 7.62 16.70
C ALA A 166 -1.32 7.22 15.63
N GLY A 167 -1.41 5.96 15.20
CA GLY A 167 -0.57 5.37 14.16
C GLY A 167 -0.77 6.00 12.78
N TRP A 168 -0.09 5.48 11.79
CA TRP A 168 -0.13 6.02 10.42
C TRP A 168 -1.48 5.81 9.73
N ASP A 169 -2.28 4.88 10.20
CA ASP A 169 -3.65 4.60 9.81
C ASP A 169 -4.63 5.77 10.07
N THR A 170 -4.28 6.67 11.01
CA THR A 170 -5.08 7.85 11.38
C THR A 170 -4.57 9.17 10.81
N LYS A 171 -3.46 9.16 10.08
CA LYS A 171 -2.84 10.38 9.51
C LYS A 171 -3.44 10.74 8.16
N ILE A 172 -3.49 12.04 7.86
CA ILE A 172 -3.69 12.52 6.48
C ILE A 172 -2.34 12.45 5.77
N TRP A 173 -2.24 11.62 4.75
CA TRP A 173 -1.09 11.53 3.88
C TRP A 173 -1.18 12.57 2.76
N ASN A 174 -0.04 13.11 2.34
CA ASN A 174 0.02 13.76 1.04
C ASN A 174 -0.09 12.66 -0.03
N ALA A 175 -0.94 12.88 -1.05
CA ALA A 175 -1.28 11.84 -2.02
C ALA A 175 -1.26 12.41 -3.43
N GLU A 176 -0.45 11.82 -4.30
CA GLU A 176 -0.26 12.23 -5.69
C GLU A 176 -0.68 11.07 -6.61
N PRO A 177 -1.82 11.19 -7.30
CA PRO A 177 -2.24 10.18 -8.27
C PRO A 177 -1.37 10.23 -9.51
N PHE A 178 -1.15 9.07 -10.13
CA PHE A 178 -0.42 8.98 -11.39
C PHE A 178 -1.04 7.97 -12.35
N GLN A 179 -0.76 8.17 -13.63
CA GLN A 179 -1.00 7.20 -14.70
C GLN A 179 0.24 7.14 -15.59
N ASN A 180 0.73 5.93 -15.84
CA ASN A 180 1.86 5.67 -16.72
C ASN A 180 1.51 4.50 -17.65
N GLY A 181 1.08 4.82 -18.87
CA GLY A 181 0.45 3.86 -19.77
C GLY A 181 -0.81 3.28 -19.13
N ASP A 182 -0.89 1.96 -19.02
CA ASP A 182 -1.99 1.24 -18.39
C ASP A 182 -1.79 1.00 -16.87
N ASN A 183 -0.67 1.41 -16.29
CA ASN A 183 -0.49 1.43 -14.85
C ASN A 183 -1.12 2.71 -14.26
N VAL A 184 -1.94 2.54 -13.22
CA VAL A 184 -2.54 3.63 -12.48
C VAL A 184 -2.23 3.50 -10.99
N GLY A 185 -2.07 4.61 -10.28
CA GLY A 185 -1.68 4.52 -8.89
C GLY A 185 -1.77 5.82 -8.12
N VAL A 186 -1.34 5.75 -6.85
CA VAL A 186 -1.19 6.88 -5.94
C VAL A 186 0.11 6.73 -5.16
N VAL A 187 0.88 7.81 -5.09
CA VAL A 187 2.04 7.94 -4.21
C VAL A 187 1.60 8.64 -2.94
N PHE A 188 1.68 7.97 -1.80
CA PHE A 188 1.42 8.52 -0.48
C PHE A 188 2.73 8.89 0.21
N THR A 189 2.83 10.10 0.75
CA THR A 189 4.01 10.53 1.53
C THR A 189 3.60 11.12 2.87
N THR A 190 4.40 10.87 3.91
CA THR A 190 4.22 11.47 5.23
C THR A 190 5.55 11.62 5.96
N THR A 191 5.60 12.54 6.90
CA THR A 191 6.70 12.67 7.86
C THR A 191 6.19 12.28 9.24
N SER A 192 6.85 11.31 9.87
CA SER A 192 6.65 10.94 11.26
C SER A 192 7.75 11.59 12.09
N PRO A 193 7.45 12.59 12.94
CA PRO A 193 8.49 13.36 13.66
C PRO A 193 9.20 12.50 14.71
N ASP A 194 10.36 12.98 15.18
CA ASP A 194 11.08 12.38 16.33
C ASP A 194 10.14 12.34 17.56
N GLY A 195 10.02 11.18 18.19
CA GLY A 195 9.11 10.96 19.31
C GLY A 195 7.65 10.72 18.95
N ASP A 196 7.30 10.62 17.67
CA ASP A 196 5.94 10.25 17.22
C ASP A 196 5.55 8.88 17.83
N GLN A 197 4.49 8.84 18.62
CA GLN A 197 4.08 7.68 19.42
C GLN A 197 5.22 7.07 20.27
N GLY A 198 6.23 7.88 20.66
CA GLY A 198 7.39 7.43 21.45
C GLY A 198 8.54 6.81 20.65
N PHE A 199 8.39 6.65 19.33
CA PHE A 199 9.47 6.12 18.49
C PHE A 199 10.57 7.16 18.26
N PRO A 200 11.87 6.78 18.36
CA PRO A 200 12.99 7.70 18.11
C PRO A 200 13.14 8.02 16.62
N GLY A 201 13.64 9.22 16.35
CA GLY A 201 13.97 9.70 15.03
C GLY A 201 12.77 10.17 14.20
N LYS A 202 13.05 11.18 13.35
CA LYS A 202 12.15 11.59 12.29
C LYS A 202 12.26 10.55 11.16
N VAL A 203 11.13 10.15 10.60
CA VAL A 203 11.05 9.23 9.46
C VAL A 203 10.30 9.90 8.31
N GLU A 204 10.95 9.99 7.15
CA GLU A 204 10.29 10.32 5.89
C GLU A 204 9.81 9.02 5.25
N ALA A 205 8.51 8.89 5.02
CA ALA A 205 7.90 7.69 4.49
C ALA A 205 7.18 7.94 3.16
N LYS A 206 7.31 6.97 2.26
CA LYS A 206 6.63 6.94 0.97
C LYS A 206 6.04 5.55 0.75
N VAL A 207 4.75 5.48 0.40
CA VAL A 207 4.08 4.25 0.00
C VAL A 207 3.44 4.47 -1.36
N THR A 208 3.75 3.60 -2.31
CA THR A 208 3.22 3.69 -3.67
C THR A 208 2.27 2.52 -3.92
N TYR A 209 1.03 2.83 -4.27
CA TYR A 209 0.08 1.86 -4.77
C TYR A 209 0.05 1.93 -6.29
N THR A 210 0.28 0.81 -6.94
CA THR A 210 0.18 0.67 -8.40
C THR A 210 -0.77 -0.47 -8.74
N LEU A 211 -1.77 -0.19 -9.56
CA LEU A 211 -2.63 -1.20 -10.17
C LEU A 211 -2.21 -1.37 -11.63
N THR A 212 -1.78 -2.60 -11.99
CA THR A 212 -1.28 -2.92 -13.32
C THR A 212 -2.39 -3.48 -14.22
N PRO A 213 -2.20 -3.52 -15.55
CA PRO A 213 -3.16 -4.12 -16.48
C PRO A 213 -3.39 -5.63 -16.27
N GLU A 214 -2.44 -6.33 -15.63
CA GLU A 214 -2.54 -7.75 -15.27
C GLU A 214 -3.33 -7.99 -13.97
N ASN A 215 -4.03 -6.98 -13.44
CA ASN A 215 -4.74 -7.03 -12.17
C ASN A 215 -3.82 -7.30 -10.96
N VAL A 216 -2.61 -6.73 -10.98
CA VAL A 216 -1.70 -6.75 -9.84
C VAL A 216 -1.79 -5.44 -9.08
N TRP A 217 -2.17 -5.49 -7.81
CA TRP A 217 -1.98 -4.37 -6.90
C TRP A 217 -0.63 -4.50 -6.22
N ARG A 218 0.32 -3.69 -6.66
CA ARG A 218 1.66 -3.59 -6.08
C ARG A 218 1.70 -2.47 -5.06
N ILE A 219 2.30 -2.75 -3.91
CA ILE A 219 2.55 -1.81 -2.83
C ILE A 219 4.06 -1.76 -2.60
N GLU A 220 4.64 -0.59 -2.78
CA GLU A 220 6.06 -0.36 -2.51
C GLU A 220 6.17 0.59 -1.31
N TYR A 221 6.89 0.15 -0.29
CA TYR A 221 7.13 0.92 0.92
C TYR A 221 8.57 1.38 0.93
N GLU A 222 8.78 2.67 1.22
CA GLU A 222 10.09 3.27 1.46
C GLU A 222 10.02 4.14 2.71
N ALA A 223 11.06 4.04 3.57
CA ALA A 223 11.17 4.91 4.74
C ALA A 223 12.63 5.18 5.07
N VAL A 224 12.93 6.44 5.43
CA VAL A 224 14.30 6.87 5.76
C VAL A 224 14.28 7.56 7.12
N PRO A 225 14.91 6.97 8.16
CA PRO A 225 15.04 7.59 9.47
C PRO A 225 16.28 8.48 9.58
N ASP A 226 16.24 9.49 10.46
CA ASP A 226 17.40 10.29 10.86
C ASP A 226 18.10 9.79 12.14
N LYS A 227 17.47 8.83 12.85
CA LYS A 227 18.02 8.10 14.00
C LYS A 227 17.71 6.61 13.89
N LYS A 228 18.42 5.75 14.64
CA LYS A 228 18.06 4.34 14.76
C LYS A 228 16.63 4.22 15.28
N THR A 229 15.79 3.46 14.58
CA THR A 229 14.38 3.25 14.95
C THR A 229 13.86 1.93 14.38
N PRO A 230 12.94 1.24 15.04
CA PRO A 230 12.28 0.10 14.42
C PRO A 230 11.27 0.58 13.37
N ILE A 231 11.30 -0.05 12.19
CA ILE A 231 10.33 0.17 11.12
C ILE A 231 9.81 -1.19 10.64
N ASN A 232 8.50 -1.34 10.58
CA ASN A 232 7.83 -2.52 10.06
C ASN A 232 6.50 -2.07 9.44
N LEU A 233 6.45 -1.89 8.13
CA LEU A 233 5.27 -1.37 7.44
C LEU A 233 4.48 -2.52 6.83
N THR A 234 3.15 -2.43 6.86
CA THR A 234 2.26 -3.41 6.25
C THR A 234 0.95 -2.77 5.79
N GLN A 235 0.10 -3.57 5.12
CA GLN A 235 -1.23 -3.20 4.65
C GLN A 235 -2.28 -4.06 5.35
N HIS A 236 -3.24 -3.42 6.02
CA HIS A 236 -4.26 -4.11 6.80
C HIS A 236 -5.61 -4.19 6.08
N ILE A 237 -5.60 -4.59 4.81
CA ILE A 237 -6.84 -4.83 4.06
C ILE A 237 -7.52 -6.10 4.55
N TYR A 238 -8.87 -6.06 4.63
CA TYR A 238 -9.68 -7.23 4.96
C TYR A 238 -10.40 -7.73 3.73
N PHE A 239 -10.11 -8.94 3.30
CA PHE A 239 -10.74 -9.56 2.14
C PHE A 239 -11.94 -10.41 2.53
N ASN A 240 -13.00 -10.36 1.70
CA ASN A 240 -14.07 -11.35 1.63
C ASN A 240 -14.49 -11.53 0.17
N PHE A 241 -14.13 -12.65 -0.44
CA PHE A 241 -14.41 -12.91 -1.86
C PHE A 241 -15.86 -13.25 -2.18
N ASN A 242 -16.70 -13.49 -1.15
CA ASN A 242 -18.16 -13.53 -1.34
C ASN A 242 -18.74 -12.14 -1.67
N GLY A 243 -18.06 -11.08 -1.23
CA GLY A 243 -18.46 -9.69 -1.28
C GLY A 243 -18.44 -9.03 0.11
N GLU A 244 -18.41 -7.71 0.13
CA GLU A 244 -18.43 -6.91 1.36
C GLU A 244 -19.71 -7.20 2.16
N ALA A 245 -19.55 -7.54 3.45
CA ALA A 245 -20.63 -7.94 4.36
C ALA A 245 -21.51 -9.15 3.87
N GLU A 246 -20.98 -9.99 2.99
CA GLU A 246 -21.66 -11.16 2.44
C GLU A 246 -21.21 -12.45 3.16
N GLY A 247 -21.61 -12.63 4.43
CA GLY A 247 -21.31 -13.82 5.23
C GLY A 247 -19.86 -13.87 5.73
N THR A 248 -19.35 -15.09 5.97
CA THR A 248 -18.03 -15.36 6.54
C THR A 248 -17.01 -15.81 5.50
N ILE A 249 -15.74 -15.77 5.89
CA ILE A 249 -14.61 -16.24 5.05
C ILE A 249 -14.27 -17.73 5.30
N LEU A 250 -15.09 -18.45 6.04
CA LEU A 250 -14.75 -19.79 6.52
C LEU A 250 -14.67 -20.84 5.41
N ASP A 251 -15.37 -20.63 4.29
CA ASP A 251 -15.32 -21.51 3.11
C ASP A 251 -14.20 -21.13 2.12
N HIS A 252 -13.50 -20.02 2.32
CA HIS A 252 -12.34 -19.68 1.50
C HIS A 252 -11.21 -20.67 1.76
N GLU A 253 -10.53 -21.09 0.70
CA GLU A 253 -9.36 -21.96 0.76
C GLU A 253 -8.10 -21.10 0.81
N LEU A 254 -7.30 -21.29 1.86
CA LEU A 254 -6.02 -20.62 2.08
C LEU A 254 -4.87 -21.60 1.88
N THR A 255 -3.82 -21.13 1.22
CA THR A 255 -2.50 -21.76 1.19
C THR A 255 -1.47 -20.74 1.67
N LEU A 256 -0.54 -21.15 2.53
CA LEU A 256 0.60 -20.35 2.99
C LEU A 256 1.91 -21.03 2.60
N CYS A 257 2.81 -20.27 1.97
CA CYS A 257 4.17 -20.75 1.66
C CYS A 257 5.06 -20.65 2.91
N ALA A 258 4.61 -21.29 4.01
CA ALA A 258 5.24 -21.24 5.33
C ALA A 258 5.06 -22.59 6.06
N ASP A 259 6.16 -23.19 6.46
CA ASP A 259 6.20 -24.45 7.22
C ASP A 259 6.38 -24.24 8.73
N LYS A 260 6.48 -22.98 9.17
CA LYS A 260 6.68 -22.59 10.56
C LYS A 260 5.87 -21.33 10.88
N MET A 261 5.65 -21.10 12.18
CA MET A 261 5.03 -19.90 12.72
C MET A 261 5.76 -19.43 13.98
N THR A 262 5.48 -18.20 14.40
CA THR A 262 5.89 -17.68 15.72
C THR A 262 4.73 -17.88 16.69
N PRO A 263 4.82 -18.83 17.65
CA PRO A 263 3.78 -19.01 18.65
C PRO A 263 3.71 -17.81 19.58
N VAL A 264 2.49 -17.54 20.09
CA VAL A 264 2.21 -16.38 20.93
C VAL A 264 1.82 -16.80 22.36
N ASP A 265 1.93 -15.87 23.30
CA ASP A 265 1.34 -15.95 24.63
C ASP A 265 -0.12 -15.45 24.65
N ALA A 266 -0.74 -15.37 25.81
CA ALA A 266 -2.11 -14.88 25.97
C ALA A 266 -2.29 -13.40 25.55
N GLY A 267 -1.21 -12.62 25.50
CA GLY A 267 -1.16 -11.24 25.02
C GLY A 267 -1.00 -11.12 23.50
N LEU A 268 -1.02 -12.25 22.79
CA LEU A 268 -0.71 -12.32 21.35
C LEU A 268 0.69 -11.78 21.03
N ILE A 269 1.61 -11.88 21.97
CA ILE A 269 3.01 -11.52 21.82
C ILE A 269 3.81 -12.78 21.49
N PRO A 270 4.66 -12.78 20.42
CA PRO A 270 5.52 -13.91 20.13
C PRO A 270 6.41 -14.32 21.32
N THR A 271 6.50 -15.63 21.58
CA THR A 271 7.34 -16.17 22.67
C THR A 271 8.85 -16.12 22.37
N GLY A 272 9.24 -15.75 21.12
CA GLY A 272 10.61 -15.81 20.62
C GLY A 272 10.97 -17.15 19.99
N GLU A 273 10.07 -18.13 20.06
CA GLU A 273 10.21 -19.42 19.37
C GLU A 273 9.73 -19.35 17.93
N ILE A 274 10.22 -20.28 17.12
CA ILE A 274 9.75 -20.57 15.75
C ILE A 274 9.43 -22.04 15.71
N THR A 275 8.16 -22.40 15.55
CA THR A 275 7.69 -23.79 15.60
C THR A 275 7.13 -24.28 14.26
N PRO A 276 7.27 -25.58 13.92
CA PRO A 276 6.67 -26.13 12.72
C PRO A 276 5.14 -26.12 12.81
N VAL A 277 4.47 -25.93 11.66
CA VAL A 277 3.00 -25.98 11.55
C VAL A 277 2.48 -27.40 11.27
N ALA A 278 3.33 -28.29 10.79
CA ALA A 278 2.95 -29.65 10.41
C ALA A 278 2.26 -30.40 11.56
N GLY A 279 1.09 -30.98 11.28
CA GLY A 279 0.29 -31.71 12.25
C GLY A 279 -0.48 -30.83 13.25
N THR A 280 -0.51 -29.52 13.06
CA THR A 280 -1.28 -28.55 13.86
C THR A 280 -2.44 -27.95 13.05
N PRO A 281 -3.41 -27.27 13.68
CA PRO A 281 -4.43 -26.53 12.93
C PRO A 281 -3.89 -25.41 12.02
N PHE A 282 -2.64 -25.00 12.20
CA PHE A 282 -1.95 -23.94 11.45
C PHE A 282 -1.27 -24.42 10.16
N ASP A 283 -1.37 -25.71 9.82
CA ASP A 283 -0.77 -26.23 8.59
C ASP A 283 -1.59 -25.87 7.35
N PHE A 284 -1.22 -24.75 6.71
CA PHE A 284 -1.75 -24.30 5.43
C PHE A 284 -0.74 -24.47 4.28
N THR A 285 0.22 -25.40 4.41
CA THR A 285 1.20 -25.71 3.36
C THR A 285 0.54 -26.28 2.10
N THR A 286 -0.68 -26.79 2.22
CA THR A 286 -1.59 -27.19 1.14
C THR A 286 -2.93 -26.46 1.30
N PRO A 287 -3.77 -26.35 0.23
CA PRO A 287 -5.05 -25.65 0.33
C PRO A 287 -5.98 -26.26 1.38
N HIS A 288 -6.44 -25.44 2.33
CA HIS A 288 -7.44 -25.81 3.34
C HIS A 288 -8.48 -24.72 3.49
N LYS A 289 -9.74 -25.12 3.70
CA LYS A 289 -10.77 -24.17 4.10
C LYS A 289 -10.42 -23.57 5.48
N ILE A 290 -10.55 -22.26 5.61
CA ILE A 290 -10.25 -21.55 6.85
C ILE A 290 -11.09 -22.10 8.01
N GLY A 291 -12.36 -22.40 7.76
CA GLY A 291 -13.28 -22.95 8.76
C GLY A 291 -13.03 -24.39 9.18
N GLU A 292 -12.18 -25.14 8.46
CA GLU A 292 -11.99 -26.58 8.70
C GLU A 292 -11.41 -26.87 10.10
N ARG A 293 -10.47 -26.04 10.56
CA ARG A 293 -9.70 -26.29 11.79
C ARG A 293 -9.66 -25.12 12.77
N VAL A 294 -10.28 -23.97 12.43
CA VAL A 294 -10.21 -22.74 13.22
C VAL A 294 -10.80 -22.87 14.64
N ASP A 295 -11.69 -23.86 14.86
CA ASP A 295 -12.34 -24.13 16.14
C ASP A 295 -11.87 -25.42 16.80
N THR A 296 -10.66 -25.92 16.45
CA THR A 296 -10.04 -27.09 17.06
C THR A 296 -9.89 -26.89 18.56
N LYS A 297 -10.53 -27.76 19.35
CA LYS A 297 -10.55 -27.65 20.81
C LYS A 297 -9.22 -28.08 21.43
N GLY A 298 -8.82 -27.34 22.48
CA GLY A 298 -7.61 -27.64 23.26
C GLY A 298 -6.31 -27.14 22.63
N ASP A 299 -6.37 -26.48 21.47
CA ASP A 299 -5.22 -25.78 20.90
C ASP A 299 -5.09 -24.38 21.51
N LYS A 300 -4.04 -24.17 22.30
CA LYS A 300 -3.81 -22.91 23.03
C LYS A 300 -3.59 -21.72 22.13
N GLN A 301 -2.98 -21.91 20.95
CA GLN A 301 -2.74 -20.82 20.01
C GLN A 301 -4.06 -20.29 19.44
N LEU A 302 -4.98 -21.20 19.05
CA LEU A 302 -6.33 -20.82 18.64
C LEU A 302 -7.15 -20.20 19.77
N GLU A 303 -7.00 -20.70 21.02
CA GLU A 303 -7.67 -20.10 22.17
C GLU A 303 -7.21 -18.66 22.40
N TYR A 304 -5.91 -18.35 22.32
CA TYR A 304 -5.35 -17.01 22.48
C TYR A 304 -5.83 -16.04 21.40
N GLY A 305 -5.81 -16.46 20.13
CA GLY A 305 -6.25 -15.67 18.98
C GLY A 305 -7.77 -15.60 18.79
N ASN A 306 -8.56 -16.38 19.54
CA ASN A 306 -9.98 -16.64 19.25
C ASN A 306 -10.17 -17.16 17.80
N GLY A 307 -9.16 -17.85 17.29
CA GLY A 307 -8.96 -18.30 15.92
C GLY A 307 -7.56 -18.00 15.41
N TYR A 308 -7.38 -17.85 14.11
CA TYR A 308 -6.08 -17.47 13.54
C TYR A 308 -5.81 -15.97 13.72
N ASP A 309 -4.72 -15.63 14.36
CA ASP A 309 -4.11 -14.29 14.46
C ASP A 309 -2.60 -14.45 14.70
N HIS A 310 -1.90 -15.03 13.73
CA HIS A 310 -0.52 -15.49 13.92
C HIS A 310 0.36 -15.10 12.74
N ASN A 311 1.64 -14.86 13.04
CA ASN A 311 2.67 -14.64 12.05
C ASN A 311 3.26 -15.99 11.59
N PHE A 312 3.27 -16.20 10.28
CA PHE A 312 3.86 -17.34 9.61
C PHE A 312 5.23 -16.96 9.04
N VAL A 313 6.18 -17.87 9.20
CA VAL A 313 7.57 -17.72 8.72
C VAL A 313 7.64 -18.26 7.31
N LEU A 314 7.89 -17.39 6.32
CA LEU A 314 7.92 -17.78 4.92
C LEU A 314 9.09 -18.75 4.63
N THR A 315 8.80 -19.85 3.95
CA THR A 315 9.78 -20.91 3.63
C THR A 315 10.85 -20.43 2.65
N ASN A 316 10.47 -19.58 1.70
CA ASN A 316 11.36 -18.99 0.71
C ASN A 316 11.32 -17.46 0.84
N PRO A 317 11.93 -16.91 1.91
CA PRO A 317 11.98 -15.46 2.06
C PRO A 317 12.78 -14.86 0.90
N SER A 318 12.42 -13.64 0.54
CA SER A 318 13.08 -12.87 -0.52
C SER A 318 14.60 -12.96 -0.44
N LYS A 319 15.23 -13.22 -1.58
CA LYS A 319 16.67 -13.08 -1.74
C LYS A 319 16.94 -11.90 -2.65
N ASN A 320 17.85 -11.02 -2.24
CA ASN A 320 18.24 -9.84 -3.04
C ASN A 320 17.09 -8.89 -3.43
N GLY A 321 15.99 -8.86 -2.66
CA GLY A 321 14.84 -8.01 -2.96
C GLY A 321 13.90 -8.55 -4.04
N GLU A 322 14.05 -9.82 -4.45
CA GLU A 322 13.11 -10.48 -5.36
C GLU A 322 11.83 -10.89 -4.62
N LEU A 323 10.69 -10.78 -5.29
CA LEU A 323 9.41 -11.21 -4.75
C LEU A 323 9.35 -12.73 -4.64
N ALA A 324 8.87 -13.23 -3.51
CA ALA A 324 8.56 -14.64 -3.29
C ALA A 324 7.07 -14.78 -2.97
N GLN A 325 6.45 -15.88 -3.41
CA GLN A 325 5.06 -16.16 -3.07
C GLN A 325 4.94 -16.46 -1.58
N ALA A 326 4.00 -15.77 -0.92
CA ALA A 326 3.71 -15.91 0.51
C ALA A 326 2.42 -16.67 0.77
N ALA A 327 1.38 -16.43 -0.04
CA ALA A 327 0.05 -17.00 0.15
C ALA A 327 -0.72 -17.13 -1.16
N ALA A 328 -1.77 -17.95 -1.13
CA ALA A 328 -2.84 -17.95 -2.12
C ALA A 328 -4.19 -18.09 -1.41
N LEU A 329 -5.19 -17.34 -1.87
CA LEU A 329 -6.57 -17.37 -1.37
C LEU A 329 -7.52 -17.65 -2.53
N TYR A 330 -8.48 -18.56 -2.31
CA TYR A 330 -9.47 -18.95 -3.31
C TYR A 330 -10.86 -19.07 -2.71
N ASP A 331 -11.87 -18.60 -3.43
CA ASP A 331 -13.28 -18.86 -3.13
C ASP A 331 -13.94 -19.64 -4.26
N ALA A 332 -14.26 -20.89 -4.02
CA ALA A 332 -14.85 -21.81 -5.02
C ALA A 332 -16.24 -21.35 -5.53
N LYS A 333 -16.98 -20.59 -4.72
CA LYS A 333 -18.31 -20.09 -5.09
C LYS A 333 -18.22 -19.04 -6.19
N SER A 334 -17.39 -18.04 -6.01
CA SER A 334 -17.20 -16.95 -6.97
C SER A 334 -16.14 -17.27 -8.02
N GLY A 335 -15.22 -18.20 -7.73
CA GLY A 335 -14.03 -18.46 -8.53
C GLY A 335 -12.94 -17.39 -8.33
N ARG A 336 -13.11 -16.41 -7.44
CA ARG A 336 -12.09 -15.38 -7.18
C ARG A 336 -10.85 -16.01 -6.55
N TYR A 337 -9.71 -15.59 -7.06
CA TYR A 337 -8.41 -16.09 -6.68
C TYR A 337 -7.43 -14.92 -6.48
N MET A 338 -6.56 -15.05 -5.49
CA MET A 338 -5.50 -14.08 -5.23
C MET A 338 -4.22 -14.79 -4.83
N GLU A 339 -3.09 -14.34 -5.34
CA GLU A 339 -1.77 -14.66 -4.80
C GLU A 339 -1.19 -13.45 -4.10
N VAL A 340 -0.48 -13.71 -2.99
CA VAL A 340 0.31 -12.70 -2.28
C VAL A 340 1.78 -12.98 -2.51
N TRP A 341 2.50 -12.00 -3.03
CA TRP A 341 3.95 -12.05 -3.26
C TRP A 341 4.62 -10.93 -2.49
N THR A 342 5.78 -11.20 -1.86
CA THR A 342 6.41 -10.20 -1.02
C THR A 342 7.92 -10.35 -0.93
N THR A 343 8.58 -9.27 -0.51
CA THR A 343 9.98 -9.27 -0.08
C THR A 343 10.13 -9.44 1.45
N GLU A 344 9.03 -9.49 2.19
CA GLU A 344 9.00 -9.65 3.65
C GLU A 344 9.31 -11.10 4.07
N PRO A 345 9.87 -11.32 5.28
CA PRO A 345 10.19 -12.66 5.78
C PRO A 345 9.01 -13.42 6.37
N GLY A 346 7.90 -12.75 6.63
CA GLY A 346 6.71 -13.30 7.28
C GLY A 346 5.41 -12.73 6.75
N ILE A 347 4.33 -13.38 7.16
CA ILE A 347 2.96 -12.97 6.87
C ILE A 347 2.07 -13.25 8.07
N GLN A 348 1.35 -12.23 8.56
CA GLN A 348 0.28 -12.40 9.53
C GLN A 348 -0.96 -12.89 8.80
N PHE A 349 -1.55 -13.97 9.28
CA PHE A 349 -2.90 -14.40 8.91
C PHE A 349 -3.85 -14.14 10.07
N TYR A 350 -4.80 -13.23 9.85
CA TYR A 350 -5.87 -12.87 10.77
C TYR A 350 -7.23 -13.16 10.15
N CYS A 351 -8.07 -13.95 10.80
CA CYS A 351 -9.34 -14.41 10.24
C CYS A 351 -10.57 -13.66 10.75
N GLY A 352 -10.42 -12.40 11.20
CA GLY A 352 -11.54 -11.53 11.56
C GLY A 352 -12.21 -11.86 12.90
N ASN A 353 -11.42 -12.35 13.87
CA ASN A 353 -11.89 -12.84 15.18
C ASN A 353 -12.45 -11.76 16.12
N PHE A 354 -12.20 -10.48 15.82
CA PHE A 354 -12.64 -9.34 16.63
C PHE A 354 -13.65 -8.44 15.88
N LEU A 355 -14.14 -8.88 14.71
CA LEU A 355 -15.23 -8.21 14.02
C LEU A 355 -16.53 -8.38 14.81
N THR A 356 -17.31 -7.30 14.93
CA THR A 356 -18.57 -7.28 15.67
C THR A 356 -19.69 -6.63 14.89
N ASP A 357 -20.94 -6.90 15.28
CA ASP A 357 -22.15 -6.32 14.73
C ASP A 357 -22.28 -4.78 14.92
N LYS A 358 -21.43 -4.18 15.78
CA LYS A 358 -21.32 -2.71 15.93
C LYS A 358 -20.64 -2.05 14.74
N MET A 359 -19.87 -2.80 13.95
CA MET A 359 -19.22 -2.33 12.73
C MET A 359 -20.17 -2.48 11.56
N VAL A 360 -20.88 -1.40 11.20
CA VAL A 360 -21.83 -1.39 10.08
C VAL A 360 -21.09 -1.02 8.79
N GLY A 361 -21.05 -1.96 7.87
CA GLY A 361 -20.34 -1.84 6.61
C GLY A 361 -20.98 -0.91 5.58
N LYS A 362 -20.40 -0.87 4.40
CA LYS A 362 -20.77 0.05 3.30
C LYS A 362 -22.18 -0.19 2.74
N GLN A 363 -22.71 -1.41 2.85
CA GLN A 363 -24.07 -1.77 2.45
C GLN A 363 -25.11 -1.53 3.56
N GLY A 364 -24.71 -0.91 4.69
CA GLY A 364 -25.59 -0.75 5.85
C GLY A 364 -25.85 -2.05 6.61
N LYS A 365 -25.08 -3.10 6.35
CA LYS A 365 -25.14 -4.39 7.05
C LYS A 365 -24.03 -4.47 8.10
N PRO A 366 -24.30 -5.02 9.29
CA PRO A 366 -23.25 -5.26 10.28
C PRO A 366 -22.28 -6.33 9.79
N TYR A 367 -20.99 -6.14 10.10
CA TYR A 367 -19.98 -7.17 9.88
C TYR A 367 -20.16 -8.31 10.86
N GLN A 368 -19.94 -9.52 10.37
CA GLN A 368 -20.05 -10.72 11.17
C GLN A 368 -18.68 -11.12 11.73
N PHE A 369 -18.67 -11.81 12.85
CA PHE A 369 -17.51 -12.55 13.33
C PHE A 369 -16.96 -13.41 12.17
N ARG A 370 -15.68 -13.28 11.88
CA ARG A 370 -15.03 -13.93 10.72
C ARG A 370 -15.63 -13.54 9.35
N GLY A 371 -16.11 -12.31 9.25
CA GLY A 371 -16.67 -11.75 8.01
C GLY A 371 -15.61 -11.21 7.03
N GLY A 372 -14.33 -11.25 7.40
CA GLY A 372 -13.19 -10.82 6.58
C GLY A 372 -11.89 -11.35 7.12
N LEU A 373 -10.85 -11.44 6.29
CA LEU A 373 -9.51 -11.87 6.67
C LEU A 373 -8.45 -10.86 6.23
N ALA A 374 -7.36 -10.76 6.98
CA ALA A 374 -6.17 -10.00 6.59
C ALA A 374 -4.98 -10.94 6.35
N LEU A 375 -4.16 -10.58 5.35
CA LEU A 375 -2.89 -11.23 5.00
C LEU A 375 -1.83 -10.13 4.95
N GLU A 376 -1.19 -9.87 6.10
CA GLU A 376 -0.28 -8.75 6.31
C GLU A 376 1.17 -9.24 6.18
N THR A 377 1.81 -8.92 5.06
CA THR A 377 3.24 -9.23 4.88
C THR A 377 4.07 -8.28 5.75
N GLN A 378 5.02 -8.83 6.51
CA GLN A 378 5.71 -8.08 7.56
C GLN A 378 6.98 -8.78 8.04
N HIS A 379 7.82 -8.05 8.79
CA HIS A 379 8.74 -8.66 9.74
C HIS A 379 7.96 -9.20 10.94
N TYR A 380 8.56 -10.14 11.68
CA TYR A 380 7.86 -10.81 12.79
C TYR A 380 7.50 -9.81 13.89
N PRO A 381 6.31 -9.96 14.51
CA PRO A 381 5.92 -9.08 15.63
C PRO A 381 6.95 -9.15 16.77
N ASP A 382 7.05 -8.06 17.54
CA ASP A 382 7.98 -7.90 18.66
C ASP A 382 9.47 -8.07 18.34
N SER A 383 9.87 -8.03 17.04
CA SER A 383 11.29 -8.21 16.64
C SER A 383 12.28 -7.30 17.39
N PRO A 384 11.98 -6.05 17.79
CA PRO A 384 12.91 -5.26 18.59
C PRO A 384 13.31 -5.91 19.91
N ASN A 385 12.48 -6.79 20.48
CA ASN A 385 12.68 -7.49 21.74
C ASN A 385 13.12 -8.96 21.55
N GLN A 386 13.14 -9.46 20.30
CA GLN A 386 13.44 -10.86 19.96
C GLN A 386 14.74 -10.96 19.17
N PRO A 387 15.90 -11.14 19.78
CA PRO A 387 17.19 -11.14 19.08
C PRO A 387 17.35 -12.24 18.03
N SER A 388 16.55 -13.30 18.08
CA SER A 388 16.53 -14.41 17.11
C SER A 388 15.73 -14.08 15.85
N PHE A 389 14.91 -13.03 15.88
CA PHE A 389 14.07 -12.63 14.75
C PHE A 389 14.84 -11.71 13.78
N PRO A 390 14.42 -11.62 12.51
CA PRO A 390 14.96 -10.64 11.59
C PRO A 390 14.83 -9.22 12.17
N THR A 391 15.95 -8.48 12.12
CA THR A 391 15.96 -7.12 12.71
C THR A 391 15.07 -6.15 11.96
N THR A 392 14.32 -5.35 12.70
CA THR A 392 13.52 -4.22 12.19
C THR A 392 14.18 -2.88 12.45
N ILE A 393 15.38 -2.87 13.08
CA ILE A 393 16.11 -1.63 13.39
C ILE A 393 16.79 -1.10 12.14
N VAL A 394 16.33 0.08 11.69
CA VAL A 394 16.88 0.79 10.53
C VAL A 394 17.85 1.85 11.02
N GLN A 395 19.04 1.93 10.37
CA GLN A 395 20.09 2.88 10.71
C GLN A 395 19.77 4.29 10.16
N PRO A 396 20.34 5.36 10.74
CA PRO A 396 20.18 6.71 10.20
C PRO A 396 20.60 6.78 8.72
N GLY A 397 19.72 7.32 7.86
CA GLY A 397 19.94 7.43 6.42
C GLY A 397 19.86 6.12 5.63
N GLN A 398 19.70 4.98 6.29
CA GLN A 398 19.40 3.70 5.62
C GLN A 398 17.99 3.73 5.06
N VAL A 399 17.82 3.31 3.81
CA VAL A 399 16.50 3.16 3.21
C VAL A 399 15.91 1.82 3.63
N TYR A 400 14.81 1.87 4.41
CA TYR A 400 13.89 0.73 4.53
C TYR A 400 13.12 0.61 3.22
N LYS A 401 13.12 -0.57 2.62
CA LYS A 401 12.40 -0.80 1.38
C LYS A 401 11.83 -2.21 1.35
N THR A 402 10.54 -2.33 1.08
CA THR A 402 9.86 -3.61 0.90
C THR A 402 8.73 -3.49 -0.13
N THR A 403 8.36 -4.61 -0.72
CA THR A 403 7.33 -4.67 -1.76
C THR A 403 6.39 -5.83 -1.49
N THR A 404 5.09 -5.60 -1.68
CA THR A 404 4.06 -6.64 -1.67
C THR A 404 3.19 -6.51 -2.91
N GLU A 405 2.82 -7.63 -3.51
CA GLU A 405 1.86 -7.72 -4.60
C GLU A 405 0.69 -8.61 -4.23
N TYR A 406 -0.51 -8.12 -4.49
CA TYR A 406 -1.73 -8.92 -4.53
C TYR A 406 -2.10 -9.09 -6.00
N ARG A 407 -2.04 -10.33 -6.49
CA ARG A 407 -2.29 -10.69 -7.89
C ARG A 407 -3.66 -11.33 -7.99
N PHE A 408 -4.62 -10.63 -8.59
CA PHE A 408 -6.02 -11.05 -8.66
C PHE A 408 -6.33 -11.78 -9.96
N GLY A 409 -7.19 -12.80 -9.86
CA GLY A 409 -7.66 -13.58 -10.99
C GLY A 409 -8.90 -14.42 -10.64
N THR A 410 -9.25 -15.33 -11.54
CA THR A 410 -10.34 -16.31 -11.35
C THR A 410 -9.87 -17.71 -11.73
N LYS A 411 -10.45 -18.73 -11.07
CA LYS A 411 -10.25 -20.17 -11.34
C LYS A 411 -11.57 -20.88 -11.54
#